data_8853a0304c071dc731c220a8ea095b8f
#
_entry.id   8853a0304c071dc731c220a8ea095b8f
#
_cell.length_a   1.000
_cell.length_b   1.000
_cell.length_c   1.000
_cell.angle_alpha   90.00
_cell.angle_beta   90.00
_cell.angle_gamma   90.00
#
_symmetry.space_group_name_H-M   'P 1'
#
loop_
_entity.id
_entity.type
_entity.pdbx_description
1 polymer ?
#
loop_
_entity_poly.entity_id
_entity_poly.type
_entity_poly.pdbx_seq_one_letter_code
_entity_poly.pdbx_strand_id
1 'polypeptide(L)'
;MKQKKYYVSLISFFLAITILLTSCSSPSIPTNANTAFQNFTRNLFEQDVVSTTIGLHYTLQNPESYGIKEIPITYGSFDVDETASYAALENCSAVLDKFSYDTLSKENQITYDVLSSYLDTAKKGIPYSLYEEPLSPVTGIQAQLPVLLAEYQFFSAKDIETYLALLKTTPQYFDSLIQFEQKKSDTGL
;
A
#
# COMPACT_ATOMS: atom_id res chain seq x y z
N MET A 1 -34.82 -62.44 -24.11
CA MET A 1 -33.52 -61.97 -24.63
C MET A 1 -33.49 -60.48 -25.02
N LYS A 2 -34.58 -59.75 -25.05
CA LYS A 2 -34.56 -58.26 -25.40
C LYS A 2 -34.18 -57.30 -24.27
N GLN A 3 -34.41 -57.62 -22.99
CA GLN A 3 -34.11 -56.76 -21.88
C GLN A 3 -32.60 -56.55 -21.58
N LYS A 4 -31.75 -57.54 -21.81
CA LYS A 4 -30.28 -57.44 -21.58
C LYS A 4 -29.59 -56.42 -22.49
N LYS A 5 -30.12 -56.21 -23.71
CA LYS A 5 -29.51 -55.23 -24.63
C LYS A 5 -29.68 -53.78 -24.21
N TYR A 6 -30.77 -53.41 -23.51
CA TYR A 6 -31.02 -52.05 -23.06
C TYR A 6 -30.15 -51.66 -21.86
N TYR A 7 -29.88 -52.62 -20.96
CA TYR A 7 -29.00 -52.36 -19.81
C TYR A 7 -27.54 -52.16 -20.23
N VAL A 8 -27.05 -52.89 -21.21
CA VAL A 8 -25.68 -52.71 -21.74
C VAL A 8 -25.55 -51.36 -22.46
N SER A 9 -26.58 -50.94 -23.21
CA SER A 9 -26.60 -49.62 -23.87
C SER A 9 -26.68 -48.44 -22.89
N LEU A 10 -27.46 -48.59 -21.79
CA LEU A 10 -27.58 -47.60 -20.74
C LEU A 10 -26.27 -47.45 -19.92
N ILE A 11 -25.60 -48.55 -19.61
CA ILE A 11 -24.32 -48.55 -18.90
C ILE A 11 -23.22 -47.91 -19.76
N SER A 12 -23.20 -48.20 -21.09
CA SER A 12 -22.26 -47.59 -22.01
C SER A 12 -22.48 -46.08 -22.17
N PHE A 13 -23.73 -45.62 -22.12
CA PHE A 13 -24.06 -44.20 -22.20
C PHE A 13 -23.70 -43.45 -20.91
N PHE A 14 -23.88 -44.06 -19.74
CA PHE A 14 -23.46 -43.50 -18.46
C PHE A 14 -21.93 -43.47 -18.31
N LEU A 15 -21.21 -44.46 -18.83
CA LEU A 15 -19.74 -44.46 -18.81
C LEU A 15 -19.14 -43.38 -19.74
N ALA A 16 -19.79 -43.08 -20.86
CA ALA A 16 -19.37 -42.00 -21.77
C ALA A 16 -19.59 -40.59 -21.18
N ILE A 17 -20.63 -40.39 -20.36
CA ILE A 17 -20.90 -39.12 -19.69
C ILE A 17 -19.90 -38.86 -18.55
N THR A 18 -19.45 -39.89 -17.83
CA THR A 18 -18.45 -39.72 -16.76
C THR A 18 -17.05 -39.36 -17.28
N ILE A 19 -16.70 -39.68 -18.52
CA ILE A 19 -15.42 -39.35 -19.14
C ILE A 19 -15.42 -37.88 -19.65
N LEU A 20 -16.57 -37.28 -19.94
CA LEU A 20 -16.69 -35.89 -20.36
C LEU A 20 -16.62 -34.90 -19.21
N LEU A 21 -16.67 -35.31 -17.95
CA LEU A 21 -16.58 -34.48 -16.76
C LEU A 21 -15.14 -34.36 -16.19
N THR A 22 -14.17 -35.07 -16.79
CA THR A 22 -12.74 -34.87 -16.49
C THR A 22 -12.09 -33.84 -17.43
N SER A 23 -12.85 -32.79 -17.81
CA SER A 23 -12.31 -31.63 -18.51
C SER A 23 -11.48 -30.81 -17.54
N CYS A 24 -10.17 -30.83 -17.75
CA CYS A 24 -9.19 -29.79 -17.37
C CYS A 24 -9.68 -28.82 -16.31
N SER A 25 -9.62 -29.20 -15.05
CA SER A 25 -9.41 -28.21 -14.00
C SER A 25 -7.95 -27.75 -14.11
N SER A 26 -7.70 -26.68 -14.87
CA SER A 26 -6.55 -25.84 -14.57
C SER A 26 -6.56 -25.65 -13.06
N PRO A 27 -5.44 -25.80 -12.34
CA PRO A 27 -5.42 -25.55 -10.91
C PRO A 27 -5.93 -24.12 -10.72
N SER A 28 -7.19 -23.99 -10.31
CA SER A 28 -7.77 -22.70 -9.96
C SER A 28 -7.00 -22.26 -8.71
N ILE A 29 -6.12 -21.27 -8.89
CA ILE A 29 -5.48 -20.56 -7.79
C ILE A 29 -6.60 -20.22 -6.81
N PRO A 30 -6.49 -20.56 -5.53
CA PRO A 30 -7.56 -20.33 -4.58
C PRO A 30 -7.96 -18.85 -4.64
N THR A 31 -9.17 -18.56 -5.10
CA THR A 31 -9.70 -17.19 -5.24
C THR A 31 -9.55 -16.41 -3.92
N ASN A 32 -9.58 -17.12 -2.81
CA ASN A 32 -9.42 -16.57 -1.46
C ASN A 32 -8.00 -16.03 -1.20
N ALA A 33 -6.92 -16.69 -1.63
CA ALA A 33 -5.54 -16.25 -1.38
C ALA A 33 -5.24 -14.93 -2.14
N ASN A 34 -5.64 -14.84 -3.40
CA ASN A 34 -5.45 -13.64 -4.21
C ASN A 34 -6.28 -12.47 -3.69
N THR A 35 -7.53 -12.71 -3.31
CA THR A 35 -8.40 -11.67 -2.74
C THR A 35 -7.85 -11.17 -1.40
N ALA A 36 -7.37 -12.08 -0.54
CA ALA A 36 -6.76 -11.71 0.74
C ALA A 36 -5.49 -10.86 0.54
N PHE A 37 -4.64 -11.24 -0.43
CA PHE A 37 -3.44 -10.48 -0.76
C PHE A 37 -3.77 -9.09 -1.33
N GLN A 38 -4.74 -9.01 -2.25
CA GLN A 38 -5.21 -7.73 -2.80
C GLN A 38 -5.82 -6.82 -1.74
N ASN A 39 -6.54 -7.37 -0.77
CA ASN A 39 -7.04 -6.58 0.36
C ASN A 39 -5.90 -6.08 1.25
N PHE A 40 -4.89 -6.91 1.49
CA PHE A 40 -3.70 -6.50 2.24
C PHE A 40 -2.98 -5.34 1.55
N THR A 41 -2.68 -5.45 0.26
CA THR A 41 -1.99 -4.39 -0.50
C THR A 41 -2.83 -3.12 -0.63
N ARG A 42 -4.15 -3.26 -0.76
CA ARG A 42 -5.07 -2.12 -0.73
C ARG A 42 -5.03 -1.40 0.61
N ASN A 43 -5.09 -2.12 1.72
CA ASN A 43 -5.02 -1.53 3.06
C ASN A 43 -3.70 -0.79 3.28
N LEU A 44 -2.57 -1.33 2.78
CA LEU A 44 -1.27 -0.63 2.82
C LEU A 44 -1.33 0.68 2.03
N PHE A 45 -1.87 0.65 0.81
CA PHE A 45 -2.04 1.85 0.00
C PHE A 45 -2.95 2.89 0.70
N GLU A 46 -4.08 2.45 1.25
CA GLU A 46 -5.00 3.35 1.97
C GLU A 46 -4.33 3.99 3.20
N GLN A 47 -3.51 3.23 3.95
CA GLN A 47 -2.76 3.76 5.08
C GLN A 47 -1.68 4.76 4.65
N ASP A 48 -0.96 4.46 3.57
CA ASP A 48 0.09 5.33 3.05
C ASP A 48 -0.48 6.64 2.50
N VAL A 49 -1.51 6.56 1.66
CA VAL A 49 -2.09 7.74 1.00
C VAL A 49 -2.73 8.73 1.96
N VAL A 50 -3.23 8.26 3.12
CA VAL A 50 -3.78 9.13 4.16
C VAL A 50 -2.71 9.61 5.17
N SER A 51 -1.44 9.29 4.97
CA SER A 51 -0.37 9.71 5.88
C SER A 51 -0.19 11.24 5.92
N THR A 52 -0.46 11.93 4.81
CA THR A 52 -0.42 13.39 4.72
C THR A 52 -1.57 13.96 3.91
N THR A 53 -2.00 15.18 4.22
CA THR A 53 -3.02 15.91 3.45
C THR A 53 -2.57 16.15 2.01
N ILE A 54 -1.32 16.55 1.82
CA ILE A 54 -0.72 16.83 0.50
C ILE A 54 -0.64 15.54 -0.32
N GLY A 55 -0.13 14.45 0.28
CA GLY A 55 -0.06 13.15 -0.38
C GLY A 55 -1.42 12.67 -0.86
N LEU A 56 -2.44 12.72 0.00
CA LEU A 56 -3.81 12.35 -0.35
C LEU A 56 -4.35 13.22 -1.49
N HIS A 57 -4.21 14.55 -1.37
CA HIS A 57 -4.74 15.51 -2.34
C HIS A 57 -4.18 15.30 -3.76
N TYR A 58 -2.88 15.06 -3.90
CA TYR A 58 -2.23 14.87 -5.20
C TYR A 58 -2.33 13.44 -5.73
N THR A 59 -2.63 12.46 -4.88
CA THR A 59 -2.73 11.05 -5.29
C THR A 59 -4.15 10.68 -5.72
N LEU A 60 -5.17 11.14 -5.00
CA LEU A 60 -6.57 10.74 -5.21
C LEU A 60 -7.48 11.95 -5.42
N GLN A 61 -8.05 12.05 -6.62
CA GLN A 61 -9.06 13.08 -6.92
C GLN A 61 -10.38 12.82 -6.15
N ASN A 62 -10.73 11.55 -5.92
CA ASN A 62 -11.96 11.15 -5.23
C ASN A 62 -11.67 10.09 -4.16
N PRO A 63 -11.17 10.49 -2.97
CA PRO A 63 -10.84 9.58 -1.88
C PRO A 63 -12.03 8.71 -1.41
N GLU A 64 -13.25 9.25 -1.47
CA GLU A 64 -14.45 8.52 -1.04
C GLU A 64 -14.70 7.24 -1.87
N SER A 65 -14.30 7.23 -3.15
CA SER A 65 -14.40 6.04 -4.00
C SER A 65 -13.48 4.87 -3.54
N TYR A 66 -12.49 5.19 -2.73
CA TYR A 66 -11.58 4.22 -2.08
C TYR A 66 -11.97 3.91 -0.63
N GLY A 67 -13.14 4.41 -0.18
CA GLY A 67 -13.58 4.23 1.21
C GLY A 67 -12.97 5.21 2.22
N ILE A 68 -12.13 6.14 1.77
CA ILE A 68 -11.48 7.16 2.60
C ILE A 68 -12.48 8.27 2.89
N LYS A 69 -12.98 8.33 4.13
CA LYS A 69 -14.02 9.29 4.55
C LYS A 69 -13.45 10.49 5.31
N GLU A 70 -12.32 10.29 5.96
CA GLU A 70 -11.66 11.31 6.76
C GLU A 70 -10.37 11.75 6.07
N ILE A 71 -10.21 13.06 5.90
CA ILE A 71 -9.02 13.65 5.31
C ILE A 71 -8.09 14.04 6.46
N PRO A 72 -6.84 13.56 6.49
CA PRO A 72 -5.89 13.96 7.50
C PRO A 72 -5.56 15.46 7.38
N ILE A 73 -5.35 16.14 8.49
CA ILE A 73 -4.92 17.55 8.53
C ILE A 73 -3.50 17.59 9.04
N THR A 74 -2.57 17.23 8.17
CA THR A 74 -1.14 17.14 8.52
C THR A 74 -0.25 17.17 7.28
N TYR A 75 0.96 17.73 7.43
CA TYR A 75 2.06 17.53 6.47
C TYR A 75 2.87 16.24 6.75
N GLY A 76 2.54 15.51 7.81
CA GLY A 76 3.40 14.49 8.39
C GLY A 76 4.34 15.07 9.45
N SER A 77 5.41 14.36 9.75
CA SER A 77 6.45 14.79 10.68
C SER A 77 7.79 14.16 10.29
N PHE A 78 8.88 14.77 10.76
CA PHE A 78 10.21 14.17 10.67
C PHE A 78 10.41 13.28 11.89
N ASP A 79 10.17 11.99 11.70
CA ASP A 79 10.33 11.01 12.78
C ASP A 79 11.80 10.67 12.98
N VAL A 80 12.21 10.66 14.24
CA VAL A 80 13.56 10.29 14.68
C VAL A 80 13.56 9.00 15.49
N ASP A 81 12.42 8.32 15.62
CA ASP A 81 12.30 7.03 16.33
C ASP A 81 12.54 5.87 15.36
N GLU A 82 13.81 5.53 15.18
CA GLU A 82 14.23 4.38 14.34
C GLU A 82 13.65 3.06 14.82
N THR A 83 13.40 2.89 16.11
CA THR A 83 12.87 1.65 16.68
C THR A 83 11.42 1.45 16.25
N ALA A 84 10.59 2.49 16.34
CA ALA A 84 9.20 2.43 15.91
C ALA A 84 9.09 2.21 14.39
N SER A 85 9.92 2.89 13.60
CA SER A 85 9.98 2.74 12.15
C SER A 85 10.38 1.32 11.73
N TYR A 86 11.43 0.77 12.36
CA TYR A 86 11.85 -0.61 12.12
C TYR A 86 10.74 -1.62 12.48
N ALA A 87 10.11 -1.46 13.65
CA ALA A 87 9.04 -2.34 14.08
C ALA A 87 7.82 -2.32 13.14
N ALA A 88 7.47 -1.16 12.59
CA ALA A 88 6.39 -1.03 11.60
C ALA A 88 6.70 -1.80 10.31
N LEU A 89 7.92 -1.66 9.76
CA LEU A 89 8.36 -2.38 8.57
C LEU A 89 8.45 -3.89 8.81
N GLU A 90 8.94 -4.30 9.97
CA GLU A 90 9.04 -5.71 10.35
C GLU A 90 7.66 -6.36 10.49
N ASN A 91 6.70 -5.66 11.11
CA ASN A 91 5.31 -6.12 11.18
C ASN A 91 4.68 -6.28 9.79
N CYS A 92 4.95 -5.33 8.89
CA CYS A 92 4.47 -5.43 7.50
C CYS A 92 5.08 -6.63 6.78
N SER A 93 6.40 -6.86 6.91
CA SER A 93 7.09 -8.04 6.37
C SER A 93 6.50 -9.34 6.92
N ALA A 94 6.28 -9.41 8.24
CA ALA A 94 5.70 -10.59 8.88
C ALA A 94 4.27 -10.90 8.44
N VAL A 95 3.49 -9.89 8.01
CA VAL A 95 2.18 -10.11 7.40
C VAL A 95 2.33 -10.58 5.95
N LEU A 96 3.25 -9.99 5.18
CA LEU A 96 3.55 -10.38 3.80
C LEU A 96 3.99 -11.85 3.74
N ASP A 97 4.85 -12.30 4.65
CA ASP A 97 5.36 -13.68 4.71
C ASP A 97 4.29 -14.75 5.01
N LYS A 98 3.10 -14.35 5.47
CA LYS A 98 1.97 -15.29 5.64
C LYS A 98 1.31 -15.69 4.33
N PHE A 99 1.56 -14.99 3.24
CA PHE A 99 1.03 -15.33 1.93
C PHE A 99 1.95 -16.35 1.24
N SER A 100 1.37 -17.49 0.84
CA SER A 100 2.10 -18.51 0.07
C SER A 100 2.28 -18.00 -1.37
N TYR A 101 3.52 -17.65 -1.74
CA TYR A 101 3.88 -17.09 -3.05
C TYR A 101 3.34 -17.91 -4.23
N ASP A 102 3.48 -19.25 -4.18
CA ASP A 102 3.07 -20.15 -5.25
C ASP A 102 1.56 -20.21 -5.45
N THR A 103 0.77 -19.77 -4.47
CA THR A 103 -0.70 -19.70 -4.56
C THR A 103 -1.20 -18.37 -5.09
N LEU A 104 -0.33 -17.40 -5.32
CA LEU A 104 -0.67 -16.10 -5.87
C LEU A 104 -0.71 -16.15 -7.40
N SER A 105 -1.56 -15.30 -8.00
CA SER A 105 -1.52 -15.05 -9.45
C SER A 105 -0.21 -14.38 -9.86
N LYS A 106 0.16 -14.46 -11.14
CA LYS A 106 1.40 -13.86 -11.64
C LYS A 106 1.50 -12.35 -11.35
N GLU A 107 0.39 -11.63 -11.45
CA GLU A 107 0.32 -10.20 -11.11
C GLU A 107 0.57 -9.97 -9.62
N ASN A 108 -0.06 -10.79 -8.76
CA ASN A 108 0.16 -10.69 -7.32
C ASN A 108 1.56 -11.16 -6.89
N GLN A 109 2.18 -12.10 -7.60
CA GLN A 109 3.58 -12.50 -7.39
C GLN A 109 4.52 -11.32 -7.68
N ILE A 110 4.30 -10.57 -8.77
CA ILE A 110 5.09 -9.37 -9.07
C ILE A 110 4.92 -8.33 -7.95
N THR A 111 3.69 -8.10 -7.50
CA THR A 111 3.41 -7.16 -6.41
C THR A 111 4.08 -7.61 -5.10
N TYR A 112 4.06 -8.92 -4.81
CA TYR A 112 4.75 -9.50 -3.67
C TYR A 112 6.27 -9.24 -3.73
N ASP A 113 6.90 -9.53 -4.87
CA ASP A 113 8.34 -9.36 -5.07
C ASP A 113 8.76 -7.89 -4.91
N VAL A 114 8.00 -6.96 -5.49
CA VAL A 114 8.24 -5.52 -5.37
C VAL A 114 8.11 -5.07 -3.92
N LEU A 115 7.03 -5.48 -3.23
CA LEU A 115 6.80 -5.10 -1.83
C LEU A 115 7.85 -5.69 -0.90
N SER A 116 8.23 -6.97 -1.09
CA SER A 116 9.30 -7.62 -0.32
C SER A 116 10.62 -6.87 -0.47
N SER A 117 11.01 -6.56 -1.72
CA SER A 117 12.23 -5.82 -2.02
C SER A 117 12.21 -4.40 -1.42
N TYR A 118 11.07 -3.73 -1.48
CA TYR A 118 10.88 -2.42 -0.86
C TYR A 118 11.07 -2.47 0.65
N LEU A 119 10.37 -3.40 1.34
CA LEU A 119 10.45 -3.54 2.79
C LEU A 119 11.88 -3.86 3.26
N ASP A 120 12.58 -4.75 2.55
CA ASP A 120 13.96 -5.08 2.86
C ASP A 120 14.91 -3.89 2.68
N THR A 121 14.69 -3.09 1.63
CA THR A 121 15.49 -1.90 1.37
C THR A 121 15.20 -0.82 2.40
N ALA A 122 13.92 -0.60 2.73
CA ALA A 122 13.50 0.37 3.73
C ALA A 122 14.09 0.04 5.12
N LYS A 123 14.01 -1.24 5.55
CA LYS A 123 14.64 -1.68 6.81
C LYS A 123 16.13 -1.40 6.86
N LYS A 124 16.85 -1.66 5.76
CA LYS A 124 18.29 -1.37 5.65
C LYS A 124 18.59 0.13 5.66
N GLY A 125 17.63 0.95 5.22
CA GLY A 125 17.75 2.42 5.20
C GLY A 125 17.63 3.08 6.58
N ILE A 126 16.91 2.46 7.53
CA ILE A 126 16.62 3.07 8.83
C ILE A 126 17.87 3.60 9.57
N PRO A 127 18.98 2.84 9.69
CA PRO A 127 20.20 3.36 10.35
C PRO A 127 20.82 4.57 9.66
N TYR A 128 20.36 4.90 8.46
CA TYR A 128 20.83 6.04 7.66
C TYR A 128 19.82 7.17 7.59
N SER A 129 18.74 7.13 8.37
CA SER A 129 17.66 8.14 8.35
C SER A 129 18.18 9.56 8.58
N LEU A 130 19.16 9.74 9.45
CA LEU A 130 19.77 11.04 9.73
C LEU A 130 20.65 11.59 8.60
N TYR A 131 20.95 10.79 7.55
CA TYR A 131 21.63 11.30 6.35
C TYR A 131 20.67 11.96 5.34
N GLU A 132 19.38 11.94 5.60
CA GLU A 132 18.42 12.69 4.79
C GLU A 132 18.71 14.19 4.86
N GLU A 133 18.47 14.88 3.73
CA GLU A 133 18.69 16.33 3.55
C GLU A 133 17.37 17.06 3.30
N PRO A 134 16.49 17.18 4.32
CA PRO A 134 15.19 17.84 4.16
C PRO A 134 15.28 19.30 3.73
N LEU A 135 16.40 19.97 4.05
CA LEU A 135 16.69 21.37 3.73
C LEU A 135 17.63 21.53 2.53
N SER A 136 17.64 20.57 1.59
CA SER A 136 18.50 20.71 0.41
C SER A 136 18.20 22.00 -0.37
N PRO A 137 19.20 22.65 -1.01
CA PRO A 137 19.02 23.98 -1.62
C PRO A 137 17.95 24.06 -2.70
N VAL A 138 17.73 22.98 -3.47
CA VAL A 138 16.82 22.97 -4.62
C VAL A 138 15.53 22.21 -4.33
N THR A 139 15.64 21.06 -3.66
CA THR A 139 14.53 20.12 -3.44
C THR A 139 14.10 20.06 -1.98
N GLY A 140 14.64 20.91 -1.14
CA GLY A 140 14.29 20.96 0.28
C GLY A 140 12.88 21.50 0.52
N ILE A 141 12.34 21.20 1.69
CA ILE A 141 10.98 21.56 2.11
C ILE A 141 10.74 23.07 2.03
N GLN A 142 11.74 23.89 2.36
CA GLN A 142 11.66 25.35 2.27
C GLN A 142 11.38 25.86 0.85
N ALA A 143 11.78 25.10 -0.17
CA ALA A 143 11.54 25.44 -1.57
C ALA A 143 10.27 24.76 -2.12
N GLN A 144 10.04 23.50 -1.77
CA GLN A 144 8.96 22.68 -2.33
C GLN A 144 7.60 22.96 -1.71
N LEU A 145 7.52 23.12 -0.39
CA LEU A 145 6.23 23.28 0.30
C LEU A 145 5.46 24.53 -0.17
N PRO A 146 6.07 25.72 -0.36
CA PRO A 146 5.36 26.88 -0.90
C PRO A 146 4.80 26.65 -2.31
N VAL A 147 5.51 25.90 -3.17
CA VAL A 147 5.04 25.56 -4.51
C VAL A 147 3.83 24.61 -4.44
N LEU A 148 3.92 23.54 -3.66
CA LEU A 148 2.82 22.59 -3.48
C LEU A 148 1.56 23.28 -2.93
N LEU A 149 1.73 24.23 -2.01
CA LEU A 149 0.61 25.00 -1.46
C LEU A 149 0.03 26.00 -2.45
N ALA A 150 0.87 26.62 -3.28
CA ALA A 150 0.42 27.56 -4.31
C ALA A 150 -0.33 26.86 -5.47
N GLU A 151 0.03 25.62 -5.76
CA GLU A 151 -0.59 24.80 -6.80
C GLU A 151 -1.77 23.95 -6.29
N TYR A 152 -2.14 24.07 -5.00
CA TYR A 152 -3.22 23.30 -4.41
C TYR A 152 -4.55 23.62 -5.09
N GLN A 153 -5.22 22.59 -5.63
CA GLN A 153 -6.45 22.74 -6.38
C GLN A 153 -7.67 22.57 -5.48
N PHE A 154 -8.65 23.45 -5.64
CA PHE A 154 -9.90 23.43 -4.88
C PHE A 154 -11.03 22.90 -5.77
N PHE A 155 -11.45 21.67 -5.56
CA PHE A 155 -12.57 21.05 -6.27
C PHE A 155 -13.90 21.25 -5.53
N SER A 156 -13.85 21.52 -4.23
CA SER A 156 -14.99 21.69 -3.35
C SER A 156 -14.72 22.72 -2.24
N ALA A 157 -15.79 23.20 -1.58
CA ALA A 157 -15.64 24.06 -0.39
C ALA A 157 -14.90 23.37 0.75
N LYS A 158 -15.02 22.03 0.86
CA LYS A 158 -14.29 21.24 1.86
C LYS A 158 -12.77 21.30 1.66
N ASP A 159 -12.31 21.39 0.41
CA ASP A 159 -10.87 21.51 0.13
C ASP A 159 -10.30 22.82 0.66
N ILE A 160 -11.08 23.90 0.60
CA ILE A 160 -10.70 25.20 1.17
C ILE A 160 -10.58 25.08 2.69
N GLU A 161 -11.55 24.45 3.35
CA GLU A 161 -11.50 24.23 4.81
C GLU A 161 -10.30 23.37 5.21
N THR A 162 -10.06 22.28 4.48
CA THR A 162 -8.91 21.39 4.67
C THR A 162 -7.61 22.13 4.49
N TYR A 163 -7.48 22.93 3.43
CA TYR A 163 -6.29 23.74 3.15
C TYR A 163 -6.00 24.74 4.26
N LEU A 164 -7.02 25.50 4.69
CA LEU A 164 -6.88 26.47 5.77
C LEU A 164 -6.54 25.81 7.12
N ALA A 165 -7.08 24.63 7.37
CA ALA A 165 -6.74 23.84 8.54
C ALA A 165 -5.29 23.32 8.46
N LEU A 166 -4.86 22.86 7.28
CA LEU A 166 -3.51 22.39 7.02
C LEU A 166 -2.48 23.51 7.25
N LEU A 167 -2.74 24.72 6.75
CA LEU A 167 -1.84 25.88 6.97
C LEU A 167 -1.60 26.16 8.47
N LYS A 168 -2.58 25.88 9.33
CA LYS A 168 -2.42 26.06 10.79
C LYS A 168 -1.47 25.05 11.41
N THR A 169 -1.21 23.92 10.77
CA THR A 169 -0.27 22.89 11.26
C THR A 169 1.18 23.14 10.81
N THR A 170 1.42 24.17 9.97
CA THR A 170 2.76 24.51 9.47
C THR A 170 3.79 24.72 10.59
N PRO A 171 3.51 25.45 11.69
CA PRO A 171 4.49 25.60 12.78
C PRO A 171 4.91 24.25 13.36
N GLN A 172 3.95 23.36 13.67
CA GLN A 172 4.24 22.04 14.22
C GLN A 172 5.10 21.19 13.28
N TYR A 173 4.85 21.27 11.98
CA TYR A 173 5.64 20.57 10.97
C TYR A 173 7.09 21.03 10.98
N PHE A 174 7.33 22.35 10.99
CA PHE A 174 8.69 22.91 11.07
C PHE A 174 9.34 22.67 12.44
N ASP A 175 8.59 22.59 13.53
CA ASP A 175 9.12 22.19 14.83
C ASP A 175 9.68 20.77 14.78
N SER A 176 9.01 19.81 14.09
CA SER A 176 9.53 18.47 13.90
C SER A 176 10.80 18.44 13.03
N LEU A 177 10.88 19.29 12.01
CA LEU A 177 12.07 19.46 11.19
C LEU A 177 13.25 20.00 12.00
N ILE A 178 13.02 21.01 12.85
CA ILE A 178 14.05 21.56 13.74
C ILE A 178 14.59 20.46 14.68
N GLN A 179 13.72 19.63 15.24
CA GLN A 179 14.12 18.52 16.10
C GLN A 179 14.97 17.49 15.32
N PHE A 180 14.60 17.20 14.08
CA PHE A 180 15.38 16.31 13.21
C PHE A 180 16.77 16.88 12.93
N GLU A 181 16.88 18.15 12.51
CA GLU A 181 18.17 18.80 12.23
C GLU A 181 19.02 18.95 13.49
N GLN A 182 18.40 19.20 14.64
CA GLN A 182 19.13 19.22 15.92
C GLN A 182 19.72 17.84 16.22
N LYS A 183 18.97 16.77 16.05
CA LYS A 183 19.46 15.41 16.25
C LYS A 183 20.63 15.09 15.32
N LYS A 184 20.55 15.50 14.02
CA LYS A 184 21.69 15.38 13.08
C LYS A 184 22.93 16.08 13.63
N SER A 185 22.79 17.34 14.01
CA SER A 185 23.89 18.13 14.56
C SER A 185 24.50 17.51 15.81
N ASP A 186 23.67 16.97 16.71
CA ASP A 186 24.12 16.30 17.95
C ASP A 186 24.91 15.01 17.67
N THR A 187 24.70 14.37 16.51
CA THR A 187 25.46 13.20 16.05
C THR A 187 26.69 13.55 15.20
N GLY A 188 26.90 14.83 14.91
CA GLY A 188 28.04 15.30 14.13
C GLY A 188 27.83 15.25 12.60
N LEU A 189 26.59 15.19 12.15
CA LEU A 189 26.18 15.22 10.74
C LEU A 189 25.80 16.66 10.29
#